data_ebe5727d25d8e66becd860609e6535e2
#
_entry.id   ebe5727d25d8e66becd860609e6535e2
#
_cell.length_a   1.000
_cell.length_b   1.000
_cell.length_c   1.000
_cell.angle_alpha   90.00
_cell.angle_beta   90.00
_cell.angle_gamma   90.00
#
_symmetry.space_group_name_H-M   'P 1'
#
loop_
_entity.id
_entity.type
_entity.pdbx_description
1 polymer ?
#
loop_
_entity_poly.entity_id
_entity_poly.type
_entity_poly.pdbx_seq_one_letter_code
_entity_poly.pdbx_strand_id
1 'polypeptide(L)'
;MYIQLEGQILSYEKDGEGSPVILLHGNGESHEIFDVLSQQLIKNHTVYAIDSRGQGGSATPNSYHYKDMAKDVILFITSLEIEKPSIIGFSDGGVIALLVAMEQSDLLSSIVVCGANLSPKGLNGSALREIKKLYKKNGSPLVQMMLVEPNINESELQKISVPTLICAGDDDMIKPKETEKIFHNIPGAKGHIFKNATHSSYVEHSDALMSVLPVFWGEE
;
A
#
# COMPACT_ATOMS: atom_id res chain seq x y z
N MET A 1 12.71 -13.83 -3.86
CA MET A 1 12.84 -13.92 -5.34
C MET A 1 13.21 -12.56 -5.91
N TYR A 2 13.70 -12.47 -7.18
CA TYR A 2 13.99 -11.19 -7.82
C TYR A 2 13.39 -11.13 -9.21
N ILE A 3 12.93 -9.95 -9.62
CA ILE A 3 12.48 -9.67 -10.98
C ILE A 3 13.19 -8.44 -11.52
N GLN A 4 13.69 -8.53 -12.75
CA GLN A 4 14.25 -7.39 -13.50
C GLN A 4 13.12 -6.74 -14.29
N LEU A 5 12.78 -5.52 -13.91
CA LEU A 5 11.85 -4.66 -14.64
C LEU A 5 12.61 -3.62 -15.45
N GLU A 6 11.90 -2.79 -16.22
CA GLU A 6 12.48 -1.68 -16.94
C GLU A 6 13.09 -0.65 -15.96
N GLY A 7 14.42 -0.67 -15.82
CA GLY A 7 15.17 0.26 -14.97
C GLY A 7 15.17 -0.04 -13.48
N GLN A 8 14.60 -1.16 -13.02
CA GLN A 8 14.53 -1.52 -11.60
C GLN A 8 14.61 -3.03 -11.38
N ILE A 9 15.25 -3.45 -10.29
CA ILE A 9 15.19 -4.84 -9.78
C ILE A 9 14.38 -4.82 -8.49
N LEU A 10 13.30 -5.60 -8.46
CA LEU A 10 12.51 -5.79 -7.25
C LEU A 10 12.78 -7.16 -6.63
N SER A 11 12.89 -7.16 -5.32
CA SER A 11 12.79 -8.34 -4.47
C SER A 11 11.32 -8.60 -4.12
N TYR A 12 10.94 -9.87 -4.06
CA TYR A 12 9.61 -10.27 -3.62
C TYR A 12 9.60 -11.69 -3.08
N GLU A 13 8.64 -11.99 -2.24
CA GLU A 13 8.29 -13.36 -1.86
C GLU A 13 7.00 -13.78 -2.55
N LYS A 14 6.91 -15.07 -2.90
CA LYS A 14 5.72 -15.70 -3.47
C LYS A 14 5.46 -17.00 -2.76
N ASP A 15 4.22 -17.18 -2.26
CA ASP A 15 3.79 -18.42 -1.64
C ASP A 15 2.27 -18.63 -1.82
N GLY A 16 1.79 -19.87 -1.56
CA GLY A 16 0.39 -20.24 -1.66
C GLY A 16 -0.11 -20.47 -3.09
N GLU A 17 -1.38 -20.87 -3.18
CA GLU A 17 -2.10 -21.13 -4.43
C GLU A 17 -3.51 -20.54 -4.34
N GLY A 18 -4.06 -20.08 -5.47
CA GLY A 18 -5.39 -19.48 -5.56
C GLY A 18 -5.36 -18.06 -6.14
N SER A 19 -6.40 -17.26 -5.85
CA SER A 19 -6.51 -15.90 -6.36
C SER A 19 -5.32 -15.04 -5.91
N PRO A 20 -4.72 -14.23 -6.82
CA PRO A 20 -3.48 -13.51 -6.50
C PRO A 20 -3.73 -12.30 -5.61
N VAL A 21 -2.88 -12.13 -4.60
CA VAL A 21 -2.84 -10.98 -3.70
C VAL A 21 -1.44 -10.40 -3.68
N ILE A 22 -1.32 -9.10 -3.89
CA ILE A 22 -0.06 -8.35 -3.80
C ILE A 22 -0.07 -7.54 -2.51
N LEU A 23 1.02 -7.64 -1.73
CA LEU A 23 1.24 -6.91 -0.49
C LEU A 23 2.31 -5.83 -0.70
N LEU A 24 1.98 -4.58 -0.32
CA LEU A 24 2.86 -3.41 -0.46
C LEU A 24 3.05 -2.76 0.91
N HIS A 25 4.28 -2.76 1.41
CA HIS A 25 4.66 -2.23 2.72
C HIS A 25 4.79 -0.70 2.76
N GLY A 26 4.96 -0.12 3.95
CA GLY A 26 5.16 1.30 4.19
C GLY A 26 6.60 1.78 3.99
N ASN A 27 6.86 3.06 4.31
CA ASN A 27 8.15 3.70 4.11
C ASN A 27 9.24 3.15 5.03
N GLY A 28 10.36 2.72 4.45
CA GLY A 28 11.51 2.22 5.20
C GLY A 28 11.36 0.80 5.74
N GLU A 29 10.35 0.07 5.28
CA GLU A 29 10.03 -1.29 5.68
C GLU A 29 10.43 -2.31 4.59
N SER A 30 9.96 -3.53 4.73
CA SER A 30 10.07 -4.62 3.76
C SER A 30 8.81 -5.49 3.80
N HIS A 31 8.72 -6.46 2.90
CA HIS A 31 7.65 -7.47 2.89
C HIS A 31 7.50 -8.19 4.25
N GLU A 32 8.52 -8.21 5.09
CA GLU A 32 8.52 -8.92 6.39
C GLU A 32 7.42 -8.43 7.36
N ILE A 33 6.95 -7.17 7.22
CA ILE A 33 5.84 -6.67 8.06
C ILE A 33 4.56 -7.50 7.91
N PHE A 34 4.41 -8.21 6.79
CA PHE A 34 3.24 -9.03 6.48
C PHE A 34 3.38 -10.51 6.84
N ASP A 35 4.41 -10.89 7.62
CA ASP A 35 4.70 -12.30 7.95
C ASP A 35 3.48 -13.05 8.51
N VAL A 36 2.76 -12.44 9.47
CA VAL A 36 1.57 -13.04 10.10
C VAL A 36 0.38 -13.04 9.13
N LEU A 37 0.12 -11.93 8.42
CA LEU A 37 -0.97 -11.84 7.45
C LEU A 37 -0.78 -12.84 6.31
N SER A 38 0.43 -12.92 5.75
CA SER A 38 0.77 -13.84 4.66
C SER A 38 0.47 -15.30 5.02
N GLN A 39 0.78 -15.73 6.25
CA GLN A 39 0.48 -17.09 6.72
C GLN A 39 -1.02 -17.41 6.72
N GLN A 40 -1.88 -16.43 6.82
CA GLN A 40 -3.32 -16.65 6.70
C GLN A 40 -3.76 -16.65 5.23
N LEU A 41 -3.27 -15.70 4.45
CA LEU A 41 -3.64 -15.53 3.04
C LEU A 41 -3.23 -16.72 2.16
N ILE A 42 -2.03 -17.29 2.36
CA ILE A 42 -1.52 -18.41 1.55
C ILE A 42 -2.37 -19.68 1.62
N LYS A 43 -3.33 -19.75 2.55
CA LYS A 43 -4.24 -20.90 2.65
C LYS A 43 -5.20 -20.98 1.46
N ASN A 44 -5.55 -19.84 0.85
CA ASN A 44 -6.53 -19.72 -0.23
C ASN A 44 -6.07 -18.80 -1.39
N HIS A 45 -4.91 -18.16 -1.24
CA HIS A 45 -4.42 -17.17 -2.20
C HIS A 45 -2.97 -17.44 -2.60
N THR A 46 -2.61 -17.01 -3.81
CA THR A 46 -1.21 -16.82 -4.19
C THR A 46 -0.79 -15.41 -3.74
N VAL A 47 0.09 -15.34 -2.75
CA VAL A 47 0.56 -14.08 -2.17
C VAL A 47 1.88 -13.66 -2.80
N TYR A 48 1.97 -12.40 -3.22
CA TYR A 48 3.20 -11.75 -3.70
C TYR A 48 3.50 -10.58 -2.76
N ALA A 49 4.47 -10.73 -1.87
CA ALA A 49 4.89 -9.68 -0.95
C ALA A 49 6.14 -8.98 -1.53
N ILE A 50 5.98 -7.73 -1.98
CA ILE A 50 6.98 -7.00 -2.76
C ILE A 50 7.75 -6.04 -1.84
N ASP A 51 9.07 -6.04 -1.97
CA ASP A 51 9.90 -4.94 -1.46
C ASP A 51 9.87 -3.78 -2.47
N SER A 52 9.42 -2.63 -2.06
CA SER A 52 9.41 -1.43 -2.90
C SER A 52 10.83 -1.01 -3.27
N ARG A 53 11.01 -0.32 -4.42
CA ARG A 53 12.32 0.16 -4.88
C ARG A 53 13.13 0.81 -3.75
N GLY A 54 14.40 0.41 -3.60
CA GLY A 54 15.35 0.92 -2.60
C GLY A 54 15.06 0.54 -1.16
N GLN A 55 14.18 -0.45 -0.93
CA GLN A 55 13.79 -0.94 0.38
C GLN A 55 13.87 -2.47 0.39
N GLY A 56 14.01 -3.07 1.59
CA GLY A 56 14.20 -4.52 1.72
C GLY A 56 15.35 -5.03 0.86
N GLY A 57 15.09 -6.04 0.03
CA GLY A 57 16.03 -6.63 -0.92
C GLY A 57 16.03 -5.99 -2.31
N SER A 58 15.22 -4.97 -2.56
CA SER A 58 15.10 -4.32 -3.87
C SER A 58 16.24 -3.34 -4.15
N ALA A 59 16.65 -3.23 -5.42
CA ALA A 59 17.73 -2.34 -5.83
C ALA A 59 17.42 -0.87 -5.54
N THR A 60 18.45 -0.13 -5.12
CA THR A 60 18.35 1.31 -4.86
C THR A 60 18.18 2.09 -6.16
N PRO A 61 17.13 2.90 -6.31
CA PRO A 61 16.91 3.72 -7.51
C PRO A 61 17.72 5.03 -7.45
N ASN A 62 17.76 5.75 -8.57
CA ASN A 62 18.35 7.10 -8.63
C ASN A 62 17.49 8.15 -7.92
N SER A 63 16.18 7.96 -7.87
CA SER A 63 15.21 8.86 -7.23
C SER A 63 14.01 8.07 -6.70
N TYR A 64 13.30 8.67 -5.75
CA TYR A 64 12.12 8.10 -5.14
C TYR A 64 10.88 8.95 -5.46
N HIS A 65 9.92 8.34 -6.15
CA HIS A 65 8.60 8.93 -6.43
C HIS A 65 7.53 7.87 -6.34
N TYR A 66 6.39 8.16 -5.72
CA TYR A 66 5.27 7.19 -5.64
C TYR A 66 4.76 6.77 -7.02
N LYS A 67 4.80 7.66 -8.02
CA LYS A 67 4.41 7.30 -9.40
C LYS A 67 5.34 6.25 -10.02
N ASP A 68 6.63 6.33 -9.73
CA ASP A 68 7.58 5.31 -10.20
C ASP A 68 7.37 3.98 -9.50
N MET A 69 7.05 4.01 -8.18
CA MET A 69 6.70 2.81 -7.42
C MET A 69 5.41 2.16 -7.95
N ALA A 70 4.41 2.96 -8.30
CA ALA A 70 3.18 2.46 -8.92
C ALA A 70 3.46 1.84 -10.31
N LYS A 71 4.32 2.47 -11.12
CA LYS A 71 4.77 1.89 -12.40
C LYS A 71 5.49 0.56 -12.20
N ASP A 72 6.32 0.42 -11.17
CA ASP A 72 6.96 -0.86 -10.85
C ASP A 72 5.93 -1.96 -10.56
N VAL A 73 4.89 -1.66 -9.80
CA VAL A 73 3.83 -2.64 -9.48
C VAL A 73 3.06 -3.02 -10.75
N ILE A 74 2.72 -2.07 -11.63
CA ILE A 74 2.08 -2.34 -12.91
C ILE A 74 2.97 -3.26 -13.77
N LEU A 75 4.26 -2.93 -13.88
CA LEU A 75 5.23 -3.75 -14.62
C LEU A 75 5.42 -5.13 -13.98
N PHE A 76 5.42 -5.23 -12.65
CA PHE A 76 5.48 -6.50 -11.93
C PHE A 76 4.30 -7.40 -12.30
N ILE A 77 3.06 -6.87 -12.23
CA ILE A 77 1.84 -7.60 -12.59
C ILE A 77 1.89 -8.08 -14.03
N THR A 78 2.24 -7.19 -14.95
CA THR A 78 2.23 -7.51 -16.39
C THR A 78 3.37 -8.43 -16.80
N SER A 79 4.58 -8.28 -16.22
CA SER A 79 5.72 -9.14 -16.53
C SER A 79 5.59 -10.57 -16.00
N LEU A 80 4.87 -10.75 -14.90
CA LEU A 80 4.58 -12.07 -14.32
C LEU A 80 3.23 -12.63 -14.77
N GLU A 81 2.52 -11.92 -15.67
CA GLU A 81 1.20 -12.30 -16.18
C GLU A 81 0.21 -12.63 -15.05
N ILE A 82 0.24 -11.83 -13.96
CA ILE A 82 -0.65 -12.04 -12.82
C ILE A 82 -2.05 -11.53 -13.19
N GLU A 83 -3.00 -12.43 -13.28
CA GLU A 83 -4.37 -12.10 -13.67
C GLU A 83 -5.18 -11.51 -12.51
N LYS A 84 -5.63 -10.26 -12.66
CA LYS A 84 -6.56 -9.59 -11.74
C LYS A 84 -6.18 -9.72 -10.25
N PRO A 85 -4.97 -9.34 -9.82
CA PRO A 85 -4.63 -9.39 -8.41
C PRO A 85 -5.45 -8.41 -7.57
N SER A 86 -5.70 -8.76 -6.31
CA SER A 86 -6.02 -7.80 -5.27
C SER A 86 -4.74 -7.16 -4.75
N ILE A 87 -4.73 -5.87 -4.46
CA ILE A 87 -3.60 -5.21 -3.79
C ILE A 87 -3.98 -4.84 -2.36
N ILE A 88 -3.19 -5.23 -1.38
CA ILE A 88 -3.24 -4.73 0.00
C ILE A 88 -2.02 -3.83 0.19
N GLY A 89 -2.26 -2.52 0.37
CA GLY A 89 -1.19 -1.55 0.55
C GLY A 89 -1.27 -0.87 1.92
N PHE A 90 -0.15 -0.83 2.63
CA PHE A 90 -0.02 -0.14 3.90
C PHE A 90 0.79 1.15 3.77
N SER A 91 0.30 2.25 4.34
CA SER A 91 1.00 3.54 4.38
C SER A 91 1.43 3.99 2.97
N ASP A 92 2.74 4.04 2.67
CA ASP A 92 3.25 4.28 1.31
C ASP A 92 2.71 3.26 0.30
N GLY A 93 2.62 1.98 0.69
CA GLY A 93 2.00 0.93 -0.12
C GLY A 93 0.54 1.21 -0.44
N GLY A 94 -0.18 1.84 0.49
CA GLY A 94 -1.56 2.30 0.27
C GLY A 94 -1.65 3.44 -0.75
N VAL A 95 -0.71 4.39 -0.71
CA VAL A 95 -0.58 5.44 -1.74
C VAL A 95 -0.28 4.82 -3.10
N ILE A 96 0.64 3.83 -3.15
CA ILE A 96 0.98 3.12 -4.38
C ILE A 96 -0.24 2.39 -4.94
N ALA A 97 -1.01 1.69 -4.09
CA ALA A 97 -2.22 0.98 -4.49
C ALA A 97 -3.27 1.92 -5.12
N LEU A 98 -3.48 3.12 -4.52
CA LEU A 98 -4.33 4.16 -5.10
C LEU A 98 -3.85 4.59 -6.49
N LEU A 99 -2.54 4.85 -6.64
CA LEU A 99 -1.97 5.28 -7.93
C LEU A 99 -2.09 4.20 -9.01
N VAL A 100 -1.83 2.93 -8.67
CA VAL A 100 -2.03 1.79 -9.60
C VAL A 100 -3.48 1.72 -10.04
N ALA A 101 -4.43 1.78 -9.09
CA ALA A 101 -5.84 1.70 -9.40
C ALA A 101 -6.37 2.90 -10.19
N MET A 102 -5.84 4.10 -9.98
CA MET A 102 -6.17 5.29 -10.80
C MET A 102 -5.65 5.19 -12.22
N GLU A 103 -4.51 4.54 -12.44
CA GLU A 103 -3.87 4.42 -13.75
C GLU A 103 -4.37 3.19 -14.52
N GLN A 104 -4.58 2.06 -13.85
CA GLN A 104 -4.84 0.75 -14.45
C GLN A 104 -5.90 -0.05 -13.65
N SER A 105 -7.08 0.55 -13.36
CA SER A 105 -8.15 -0.15 -12.62
C SER A 105 -8.46 -1.53 -13.20
N ASP A 106 -8.52 -1.64 -14.52
CA ASP A 106 -8.85 -2.89 -15.21
C ASP A 106 -7.83 -4.02 -15.00
N LEU A 107 -6.64 -3.70 -14.51
CA LEU A 107 -5.61 -4.69 -14.19
C LEU A 107 -5.90 -5.45 -12.89
N LEU A 108 -6.75 -4.90 -12.02
CA LEU A 108 -6.96 -5.36 -10.66
C LEU A 108 -8.33 -6.02 -10.46
N SER A 109 -8.45 -6.84 -9.40
CA SER A 109 -9.74 -7.32 -8.89
C SER A 109 -10.27 -6.42 -7.77
N SER A 110 -9.40 -5.91 -6.91
CA SER A 110 -9.75 -5.00 -5.81
C SER A 110 -8.51 -4.33 -5.22
N ILE A 111 -8.70 -3.30 -4.40
CA ILE A 111 -7.64 -2.73 -3.55
C ILE A 111 -8.10 -2.61 -2.10
N VAL A 112 -7.16 -2.83 -1.18
CA VAL A 112 -7.29 -2.56 0.26
C VAL A 112 -6.22 -1.55 0.64
N VAL A 113 -6.65 -0.38 1.10
CA VAL A 113 -5.79 0.77 1.38
C VAL A 113 -5.76 1.02 2.88
N CYS A 114 -4.63 0.77 3.50
CA CYS A 114 -4.42 0.87 4.93
C CYS A 114 -3.57 2.10 5.26
N GLY A 115 -4.14 3.11 5.94
CA GLY A 115 -3.39 4.26 6.44
C GLY A 115 -2.73 5.14 5.38
N ALA A 116 -3.36 5.34 4.22
CA ALA A 116 -2.83 6.19 3.15
C ALA A 116 -3.21 7.67 3.33
N ASN A 117 -2.44 8.55 2.70
CA ASN A 117 -2.72 9.99 2.61
C ASN A 117 -2.61 10.49 1.17
N LEU A 118 -3.35 11.55 0.82
CA LEU A 118 -3.33 12.17 -0.51
C LEU A 118 -2.23 13.23 -0.66
N SER A 119 -1.74 13.73 0.48
CA SER A 119 -0.67 14.73 0.52
C SER A 119 0.05 14.70 1.87
N PRO A 120 1.26 15.29 1.99
CA PRO A 120 1.94 15.42 3.28
C PRO A 120 1.12 16.14 4.35
N LYS A 121 0.14 16.97 3.94
CA LYS A 121 -0.78 17.66 4.86
C LYS A 121 -1.80 16.72 5.51
N GLY A 122 -1.98 15.52 4.98
CA GLY A 122 -2.81 14.46 5.55
C GLY A 122 -2.24 13.87 6.84
N LEU A 123 -0.94 13.96 7.04
CA LEU A 123 -0.29 13.55 8.29
C LEU A 123 -0.65 14.49 9.45
N ASN A 124 -0.77 13.94 10.67
CA ASN A 124 -0.93 14.75 11.87
C ASN A 124 0.38 15.53 12.20
N GLY A 125 0.27 16.54 13.07
CA GLY A 125 1.39 17.44 13.32
C GLY A 125 2.57 16.80 14.03
N SER A 126 2.38 15.72 14.81
CA SER A 126 3.45 14.96 15.47
C SER A 126 4.22 14.15 14.46
N ALA A 127 3.54 13.35 13.64
CA ALA A 127 4.14 12.55 12.58
C ALA A 127 4.96 13.41 11.61
N LEU A 128 4.40 14.53 11.15
CA LEU A 128 5.12 15.44 10.26
C LEU A 128 6.39 16.02 10.89
N ARG A 129 6.38 16.29 12.22
CA ARG A 129 7.58 16.76 12.92
C ARG A 129 8.64 15.66 13.02
N GLU A 130 8.23 14.42 13.29
CA GLU A 130 9.13 13.28 13.36
C GLU A 130 9.80 12.97 12.02
N ILE A 131 9.04 12.95 10.94
CA ILE A 131 9.56 12.76 9.58
C ILE A 131 10.57 13.86 9.24
N LYS A 132 10.26 15.13 9.53
CA LYS A 132 11.20 16.25 9.33
C LYS A 132 12.47 16.10 10.15
N LYS A 133 12.36 15.62 11.40
CA LYS A 133 13.53 15.36 12.26
C LYS A 133 14.37 14.21 11.71
N LEU A 134 13.73 13.14 11.23
CA LEU A 134 14.40 12.02 10.62
C LEU A 134 15.15 12.44 9.35
N TYR A 135 14.50 13.20 8.47
CA TYR A 135 15.14 13.75 7.28
C TYR A 135 16.36 14.62 7.60
N LYS A 136 16.23 15.52 8.59
CA LYS A 136 17.37 16.35 9.05
C LYS A 136 18.53 15.53 9.58
N LYS A 137 18.26 14.35 10.16
CA LYS A 137 19.27 13.48 10.74
C LYS A 137 20.03 12.68 9.68
N ASN A 138 19.35 12.15 8.67
CA ASN A 138 19.93 11.18 7.74
C ASN A 138 19.99 11.65 6.27
N GLY A 139 19.28 12.72 5.89
CA GLY A 139 19.23 13.23 4.51
C GLY A 139 18.64 12.23 3.51
N SER A 140 17.90 11.21 3.97
CA SER A 140 17.38 10.13 3.12
C SER A 140 16.44 10.66 2.03
N PRO A 141 16.69 10.41 0.74
CA PRO A 141 15.75 10.77 -0.33
C PRO A 141 14.39 10.08 -0.20
N LEU A 142 14.35 8.86 0.35
CA LEU A 142 13.13 8.13 0.64
C LEU A 142 12.26 8.87 1.68
N VAL A 143 12.88 9.36 2.76
CA VAL A 143 12.19 10.17 3.77
C VAL A 143 11.80 11.54 3.22
N GLN A 144 12.63 12.14 2.33
CA GLN A 144 12.31 13.39 1.66
C GLN A 144 11.03 13.27 0.83
N MET A 145 10.83 12.15 0.13
CA MET A 145 9.63 11.87 -0.65
C MET A 145 8.36 12.08 0.18
N MET A 146 8.30 11.54 1.41
CA MET A 146 7.14 11.71 2.32
C MET A 146 6.85 13.17 2.69
N LEU A 147 7.82 14.08 2.57
CA LEU A 147 7.66 15.50 2.89
C LEU A 147 7.13 16.34 1.72
N VAL A 148 7.24 15.83 0.49
CA VAL A 148 6.87 16.54 -0.75
C VAL A 148 5.81 15.82 -1.57
N GLU A 149 5.61 14.53 -1.35
CA GLU A 149 4.64 13.66 -2.00
C GLU A 149 3.82 12.88 -0.95
N PRO A 150 2.69 12.24 -1.32
CA PRO A 150 2.02 12.36 -2.62
C PRO A 150 1.36 13.72 -2.80
N ASN A 151 0.86 13.99 -4.03
CA ASN A 151 0.01 15.14 -4.33
C ASN A 151 -1.13 14.66 -5.23
N ILE A 152 -2.06 13.89 -4.66
CA ILE A 152 -3.21 13.30 -5.34
C ILE A 152 -4.41 14.23 -5.17
N ASN A 153 -5.04 14.63 -6.28
CA ASN A 153 -6.29 15.37 -6.22
C ASN A 153 -7.45 14.43 -5.90
N GLU A 154 -8.35 14.86 -5.02
CA GLU A 154 -9.52 14.08 -4.63
C GLU A 154 -10.36 13.63 -5.83
N SER A 155 -10.49 14.47 -6.86
CA SER A 155 -11.21 14.14 -8.09
C SER A 155 -10.59 13.02 -8.92
N GLU A 156 -9.30 12.75 -8.76
CA GLU A 156 -8.62 11.66 -9.49
C GLU A 156 -9.02 10.29 -8.93
N LEU A 157 -9.41 10.22 -7.66
CA LEU A 157 -9.89 8.99 -7.02
C LEU A 157 -11.16 8.43 -7.68
N GLN A 158 -11.95 9.27 -8.35
CA GLN A 158 -13.12 8.85 -9.11
C GLN A 158 -12.80 7.96 -10.32
N LYS A 159 -11.52 7.88 -10.74
CA LYS A 159 -11.07 6.97 -11.80
C LYS A 159 -10.98 5.51 -11.31
N ILE A 160 -10.97 5.30 -9.98
CA ILE A 160 -10.88 3.96 -9.40
C ILE A 160 -12.25 3.28 -9.56
N SER A 161 -12.29 2.23 -10.36
CA SER A 161 -13.52 1.48 -10.69
C SER A 161 -13.59 0.09 -10.05
N VAL A 162 -12.53 -0.34 -9.37
CA VAL A 162 -12.49 -1.64 -8.69
C VAL A 162 -13.03 -1.54 -7.26
N PRO A 163 -13.58 -2.64 -6.71
CA PRO A 163 -13.92 -2.73 -5.29
C PRO A 163 -12.78 -2.24 -4.42
N THR A 164 -13.07 -1.32 -3.50
CA THR A 164 -12.06 -0.67 -2.66
C THR A 164 -12.47 -0.73 -1.20
N LEU A 165 -11.54 -1.18 -0.35
CA LEU A 165 -11.67 -1.14 1.11
C LEU A 165 -10.65 -0.16 1.69
N ILE A 166 -11.13 0.82 2.46
CA ILE A 166 -10.29 1.80 3.15
C ILE A 166 -10.22 1.44 4.63
N CYS A 167 -9.01 1.20 5.13
CA CYS A 167 -8.74 0.84 6.52
C CYS A 167 -7.89 1.91 7.22
N ALA A 168 -8.16 2.15 8.50
CA ALA A 168 -7.34 2.98 9.37
C ALA A 168 -7.47 2.54 10.83
N GLY A 169 -6.49 2.87 11.66
CA GLY A 169 -6.63 2.82 13.12
C GLY A 169 -7.39 4.04 13.64
N ASP A 170 -8.02 3.93 14.81
CA ASP A 170 -8.66 5.09 15.45
C ASP A 170 -7.67 6.02 16.15
N ASP A 171 -6.42 5.58 16.37
CA ASP A 171 -5.26 6.40 16.82
C ASP A 171 -4.16 6.45 15.73
N ASP A 172 -4.56 6.83 14.50
CA ASP A 172 -3.67 6.84 13.34
C ASP A 172 -2.85 8.14 13.24
N MET A 173 -1.65 8.04 12.65
CA MET A 173 -0.85 9.22 12.27
C MET A 173 -1.44 9.96 11.06
N ILE A 174 -2.27 9.31 10.27
CA ILE A 174 -3.07 9.94 9.21
C ILE A 174 -4.29 10.61 9.86
N LYS A 175 -4.57 11.84 9.50
CA LYS A 175 -5.75 12.55 10.00
C LYS A 175 -7.04 11.84 9.59
N PRO A 176 -8.05 11.69 10.48
CA PRO A 176 -9.34 11.07 10.11
C PRO A 176 -9.99 11.70 8.88
N LYS A 177 -9.91 13.02 8.74
CA LYS A 177 -10.43 13.75 7.56
C LYS A 177 -9.76 13.34 6.24
N GLU A 178 -8.51 12.89 6.29
CA GLU A 178 -7.80 12.41 5.10
C GLU A 178 -8.34 11.05 4.66
N THR A 179 -8.51 10.14 5.61
CA THR A 179 -9.17 8.84 5.39
C THR A 179 -10.59 9.02 4.87
N GLU A 180 -11.38 9.94 5.46
CA GLU A 180 -12.72 10.30 4.99
C GLU A 180 -12.73 10.81 3.55
N LYS A 181 -11.76 11.66 3.16
CA LYS A 181 -11.63 12.15 1.79
C LYS A 181 -11.38 11.02 0.80
N ILE A 182 -10.46 10.10 1.11
CA ILE A 182 -10.21 8.94 0.26
C ILE A 182 -11.49 8.13 0.11
N PHE A 183 -12.13 7.80 1.22
CA PHE A 183 -13.36 7.00 1.26
C PHE A 183 -14.49 7.63 0.43
N HIS A 184 -14.77 8.93 0.60
CA HIS A 184 -15.90 9.58 -0.06
C HIS A 184 -15.67 9.86 -1.55
N ASN A 185 -14.44 9.92 -2.01
CA ASN A 185 -14.12 10.22 -3.41
C ASN A 185 -13.88 8.97 -4.28
N ILE A 186 -13.86 7.76 -3.71
CA ILE A 186 -13.81 6.51 -4.48
C ILE A 186 -15.22 5.93 -4.60
N PRO A 187 -15.76 5.76 -5.83
CA PRO A 187 -17.09 5.21 -6.02
C PRO A 187 -17.25 3.82 -5.42
N GLY A 188 -18.24 3.64 -4.55
CA GLY A 188 -18.56 2.34 -3.94
C GLY A 188 -17.55 1.83 -2.90
N ALA A 189 -16.59 2.65 -2.46
CA ALA A 189 -15.64 2.26 -1.43
C ALA A 189 -16.34 1.81 -0.14
N LYS A 190 -15.80 0.77 0.50
CA LYS A 190 -16.15 0.36 1.86
C LYS A 190 -15.09 0.91 2.83
N GLY A 191 -15.46 1.13 4.08
CA GLY A 191 -14.54 1.64 5.10
C GLY A 191 -14.57 0.80 6.37
N HIS A 192 -13.39 0.65 7.00
CA HIS A 192 -13.28 0.02 8.31
C HIS A 192 -12.28 0.76 9.20
N ILE A 193 -12.68 1.07 10.43
CA ILE A 193 -11.81 1.67 11.45
C ILE A 193 -11.54 0.66 12.54
N PHE A 194 -10.29 0.25 12.66
CA PHE A 194 -9.83 -0.65 13.71
C PHE A 194 -9.77 0.08 15.05
N LYS A 195 -10.53 -0.42 16.03
CA LYS A 195 -10.61 0.16 17.37
C LYS A 195 -9.34 -0.15 18.18
N ASN A 196 -8.88 0.84 18.97
CA ASN A 196 -7.66 0.76 19.76
C ASN A 196 -6.42 0.41 18.92
N ALA A 197 -6.40 0.81 17.65
CA ALA A 197 -5.33 0.54 16.72
C ALA A 197 -4.60 1.82 16.33
N THR A 198 -3.27 1.75 16.35
CA THR A 198 -2.39 2.81 15.82
C THR A 198 -2.25 2.68 14.30
N HIS A 199 -1.40 3.50 13.68
CA HIS A 199 -1.13 3.48 12.24
C HIS A 199 -0.78 2.08 11.71
N SER A 200 0.10 1.36 12.43
CA SER A 200 0.65 0.08 11.96
C SER A 200 0.11 -1.15 12.67
N SER A 201 -0.43 -1.03 13.88
CA SER A 201 -0.70 -2.16 14.77
C SER A 201 -1.72 -3.18 14.27
N TYR A 202 -2.51 -2.84 13.23
CA TYR A 202 -3.46 -3.75 12.59
C TYR A 202 -2.91 -4.36 11.28
N VAL A 203 -1.67 -4.00 10.90
CA VAL A 203 -1.00 -4.48 9.68
C VAL A 203 0.33 -5.15 10.00
N GLU A 204 1.26 -4.45 10.69
CA GLU A 204 2.58 -4.97 10.98
C GLU A 204 2.51 -6.16 11.93
N HIS A 205 3.06 -7.31 11.49
CA HIS A 205 3.08 -8.57 12.24
C HIS A 205 1.71 -8.96 12.82
N SER A 206 0.63 -8.69 12.08
CA SER A 206 -0.75 -8.83 12.52
C SER A 206 -1.62 -9.48 11.46
N ASP A 207 -2.61 -10.27 11.90
CA ASP A 207 -3.66 -10.82 11.06
C ASP A 207 -5.01 -10.09 11.21
N ALA A 208 -5.03 -8.93 11.86
CA ALA A 208 -6.28 -8.21 12.14
C ALA A 208 -7.10 -7.90 10.87
N LEU A 209 -6.43 -7.69 9.72
CA LEU A 209 -7.09 -7.50 8.43
C LEU A 209 -7.97 -8.71 8.04
N MET A 210 -7.68 -9.92 8.51
CA MET A 210 -8.51 -11.11 8.24
C MET A 210 -9.92 -10.99 8.81
N SER A 211 -10.15 -10.10 9.77
CA SER A 211 -11.50 -9.82 10.29
C SER A 211 -12.42 -9.14 9.28
N VAL A 212 -11.88 -8.55 8.21
CA VAL A 212 -12.64 -7.79 7.20
C VAL A 212 -12.44 -8.28 5.77
N LEU A 213 -11.29 -8.87 5.45
CA LEU A 213 -10.94 -9.30 4.09
C LEU A 213 -11.90 -10.35 3.52
N PRO A 214 -12.25 -11.46 4.23
CA PRO A 214 -13.16 -12.48 3.69
C PRO A 214 -14.52 -11.88 3.29
N VAL A 215 -15.11 -11.08 4.16
CA VAL A 215 -16.39 -10.41 3.89
C VAL A 215 -16.26 -9.40 2.71
N PHE A 216 -15.13 -8.71 2.62
CA PHE A 216 -14.89 -7.77 1.52
C PHE A 216 -14.78 -8.48 0.18
N TRP A 217 -14.12 -9.62 0.13
CA TRP A 217 -13.95 -10.43 -1.10
C TRP A 217 -15.13 -11.36 -1.39
N GLY A 218 -16.09 -11.51 -0.45
CA GLY A 218 -17.22 -12.44 -0.58
C GLY A 218 -16.81 -13.91 -0.41
N GLU A 219 -15.78 -14.13 0.39
CA GLU A 219 -15.25 -15.43 0.79
C GLU A 219 -15.82 -15.77 2.18
N GLU A 220 -16.98 -16.45 2.24
CA GLU A 220 -17.60 -16.98 3.46
C GLU A 220 -17.41 -18.50 3.58
#